data_655cb1d8880f3645418efb513f58a963
#
_entry.id   655cb1d8880f3645418efb513f58a963
#
_cell.length_a   1.000
_cell.length_b   1.000
_cell.length_c   1.000
_cell.angle_alpha   90.00
_cell.angle_beta   90.00
_cell.angle_gamma   90.00
#
_symmetry.space_group_name_H-M   'P 1'
#
loop_
_entity.id
_entity.type
_entity.pdbx_description
1 polymer ?
#
loop_
_entity_poly.entity_id
_entity_poly.type
_entity_poly.pdbx_seq_one_letter_code
_entity_poly.pdbx_strand_id
1 'polypeptide(L)'
;MRSVTSGIEKINPKEASRIPVLMGEKDLVKSIQLLPDVKNAGEGNTGFFVRGGTGDQNLILLDEAPVYNASHMLGFFSTFNSDAIRDATLYKGTQPSQYGGRLSSVLDLKMNEGNNQKYSVGGGIGLISSRLNIEGPLGSDNGCVLHNHYFCFFSEKNFIDLF
;
A
#
# COMPACT_ATOMS: atom_id res chain seq x y z
N MET A 1 -15.09 -4.60 -18.97
CA MET A 1 -15.06 -3.20 -19.44
C MET A 1 -14.46 -2.35 -18.32
N ARG A 2 -13.21 -1.87 -18.49
CA ARG A 2 -12.65 -0.86 -17.59
C ARG A 2 -13.39 0.46 -17.87
N SER A 3 -14.19 0.93 -16.93
CA SER A 3 -14.70 2.30 -17.02
C SER A 3 -13.55 3.25 -16.72
N VAL A 4 -12.95 3.79 -17.76
CA VAL A 4 -11.95 4.85 -17.62
C VAL A 4 -12.70 6.11 -17.28
N THR A 5 -12.98 6.33 -16.02
CA THR A 5 -13.36 7.65 -15.54
C THR A 5 -12.08 8.47 -15.52
N SER A 6 -12.00 9.50 -16.36
CA SER A 6 -10.79 10.33 -16.49
C SER A 6 -10.29 10.79 -15.12
N GLY A 7 -9.06 10.40 -14.77
CA GLY A 7 -8.44 10.79 -13.52
C GLY A 7 -8.62 9.84 -12.33
N ILE A 8 -9.33 8.71 -12.50
CA ILE A 8 -9.49 7.69 -11.46
C ILE A 8 -8.88 6.37 -11.96
N GLU A 9 -7.89 5.88 -11.23
CA GLU A 9 -7.21 4.61 -11.51
C GLU A 9 -7.47 3.63 -10.36
N LYS A 10 -8.15 2.52 -10.68
CA LYS A 10 -8.29 1.40 -9.74
C LYS A 10 -7.18 0.41 -9.99
N ILE A 11 -6.42 0.14 -8.95
CA ILE A 11 -5.26 -0.74 -8.98
C ILE A 11 -5.65 -2.02 -8.22
N ASN A 12 -5.53 -3.15 -8.90
CA ASN A 12 -5.70 -4.43 -8.23
C ASN A 12 -4.36 -4.79 -7.55
N PRO A 13 -4.29 -4.86 -6.21
CA PRO A 13 -3.03 -5.15 -5.52
C PRO A 13 -2.44 -6.51 -5.90
N LYS A 14 -3.28 -7.48 -6.25
CA LYS A 14 -2.83 -8.80 -6.72
C LYS A 14 -2.16 -8.76 -8.09
N GLU A 15 -2.60 -7.88 -8.98
CA GLU A 15 -1.93 -7.65 -10.27
C GLU A 15 -0.67 -6.82 -10.09
N ALA A 16 -0.72 -5.79 -9.26
CA ALA A 16 0.42 -4.97 -8.91
C ALA A 16 1.55 -5.80 -8.29
N SER A 17 1.22 -6.78 -7.46
CA SER A 17 2.19 -7.67 -6.83
C SER A 17 2.88 -8.66 -7.79
N ARG A 18 2.45 -8.76 -9.05
CA ARG A 18 3.12 -9.56 -10.10
C ARG A 18 4.26 -8.82 -10.78
N ILE A 19 4.32 -7.51 -10.61
CA ILE A 19 5.40 -6.72 -11.17
C ILE A 19 6.64 -6.99 -10.34
N PRO A 20 7.75 -7.48 -10.94
CA PRO A 20 8.98 -7.70 -10.21
C PRO A 20 9.51 -6.37 -9.71
N VAL A 21 9.64 -6.23 -8.42
CA VAL A 21 10.15 -5.05 -7.76
C VAL A 21 11.57 -5.29 -7.30
N LEU A 22 12.29 -4.23 -7.06
CA LEU A 22 13.66 -4.25 -6.57
C LEU A 22 13.81 -5.25 -5.40
N MET A 23 14.71 -6.20 -5.53
CA MET A 23 15.05 -7.20 -4.52
C MET A 23 13.92 -8.18 -4.11
N GLY A 24 12.91 -8.37 -4.97
CA GLY A 24 11.84 -9.35 -4.74
C GLY A 24 10.73 -8.91 -3.80
N GLU A 25 10.76 -7.66 -3.35
CA GLU A 25 9.69 -7.09 -2.52
C GLU A 25 8.51 -6.64 -3.38
N LYS A 26 7.31 -7.00 -2.94
CA LYS A 26 6.05 -6.56 -3.57
C LYS A 26 5.65 -5.23 -2.95
N ASP A 27 5.87 -4.15 -3.66
CA ASP A 27 5.53 -2.81 -3.20
C ASP A 27 4.43 -2.19 -4.07
N LEU A 28 3.27 -1.95 -3.46
CA LEU A 28 2.13 -1.38 -4.13
C LEU A 28 2.41 0.05 -4.64
N VAL A 29 3.11 0.86 -3.84
CA VAL A 29 3.40 2.26 -4.21
C VAL A 29 4.33 2.33 -5.40
N LYS A 30 5.30 1.43 -5.49
CA LYS A 30 6.16 1.32 -6.69
C LYS A 30 5.37 0.92 -7.93
N SER A 31 4.35 0.10 -7.77
CA SER A 31 3.46 -0.24 -8.89
C SER A 31 2.64 0.98 -9.35
N ILE A 32 2.28 1.87 -8.44
CA ILE A 32 1.59 3.13 -8.75
C ILE A 32 2.49 4.07 -9.56
N GLN A 33 3.79 4.07 -9.30
CA GLN A 33 4.77 4.89 -10.04
C GLN A 33 4.87 4.52 -11.53
N LEU A 34 4.40 3.33 -11.94
CA LEU A 34 4.35 2.89 -13.33
C LEU A 34 3.10 3.38 -14.08
N LEU A 35 2.16 4.01 -13.39
CA LEU A 35 0.95 4.54 -14.02
C LEU A 35 1.24 5.81 -14.83
N PRO A 36 0.48 6.07 -15.88
CA PRO A 36 0.56 7.32 -16.63
C PRO A 36 0.26 8.51 -15.69
N ASP A 37 0.91 9.65 -15.95
CA ASP A 37 0.83 10.89 -15.14
C ASP A 37 1.44 10.79 -13.72
N VAL A 38 2.10 9.69 -13.40
CA VAL A 38 2.79 9.50 -12.13
C VAL A 38 4.30 9.45 -12.38
N LYS A 39 5.06 10.22 -11.63
CA LYS A 39 6.54 10.20 -11.66
C LYS A 39 7.05 9.75 -10.31
N ASN A 40 8.12 8.96 -10.29
CA ASN A 40 8.80 8.61 -9.06
C ASN A 40 9.61 9.82 -8.52
N ALA A 41 9.83 9.83 -7.21
CA ALA A 41 10.62 10.88 -6.54
C ALA A 41 12.14 10.65 -6.62
N GLY A 42 12.59 9.73 -7.48
CA GLY A 42 13.98 9.33 -7.67
C GLY A 42 14.15 7.82 -7.62
N GLU A 43 15.27 7.32 -8.15
CA GLU A 43 15.55 5.88 -8.16
C GLU A 43 15.58 5.32 -6.73
N GLY A 44 14.84 4.24 -6.52
CA GLY A 44 14.73 3.58 -5.23
C GLY A 44 13.82 4.27 -4.21
N ASN A 45 13.22 5.43 -4.52
CA ASN A 45 12.33 6.13 -3.61
C ASN A 45 10.86 5.69 -3.83
N THR A 46 10.10 5.48 -2.74
CA THR A 46 8.67 5.20 -2.78
C THR A 46 7.81 6.45 -2.93
N GLY A 47 8.38 7.65 -2.83
CA GLY A 47 7.66 8.89 -3.11
C GLY A 47 7.22 8.97 -4.56
N PHE A 48 6.09 9.60 -4.81
CA PHE A 48 5.56 9.80 -6.16
C PHE A 48 4.98 11.21 -6.34
N PHE A 49 5.03 11.69 -7.57
CA PHE A 49 4.48 12.98 -8.00
C PHE A 49 3.39 12.72 -9.03
N VAL A 50 2.26 13.37 -8.87
CA VAL A 50 1.13 13.24 -9.79
C VAL A 50 0.91 14.57 -10.51
N ARG A 51 0.88 14.53 -11.83
CA ARG A 51 0.61 15.70 -12.68
C ARG A 51 1.42 16.95 -12.33
N GLY A 52 2.68 16.76 -11.93
CA GLY A 52 3.58 17.86 -11.59
C GLY A 52 3.42 18.44 -10.18
N GLY A 53 2.54 17.89 -9.36
CA GLY A 53 2.46 18.23 -7.93
C GLY A 53 3.64 17.67 -7.15
N THR A 54 3.88 18.19 -5.97
CA THR A 54 4.93 17.74 -5.04
C THR A 54 4.43 16.56 -4.18
N GLY A 55 5.34 15.79 -3.61
CA GLY A 55 5.01 14.59 -2.83
C GLY A 55 4.12 14.87 -1.61
N ASP A 56 4.31 16.04 -0.98
CA ASP A 56 3.52 16.52 0.15
C ASP A 56 2.07 16.92 -0.23
N GLN A 57 1.81 17.10 -1.52
CA GLN A 57 0.47 17.40 -2.05
C GLN A 57 -0.36 16.16 -2.35
N ASN A 58 0.16 14.97 -2.12
CA ASN A 58 -0.57 13.72 -2.22
C ASN A 58 -1.17 13.36 -0.85
N LEU A 59 -2.44 12.99 -0.84
CA LEU A 59 -3.10 12.43 0.32
C LEU A 59 -3.08 10.92 0.21
N ILE A 60 -2.53 10.25 1.22
CA ILE A 60 -2.55 8.79 1.29
C ILE A 60 -3.44 8.41 2.45
N LEU A 61 -4.44 7.59 2.17
CA LEU A 61 -5.40 7.10 3.14
C LEU A 61 -5.30 5.58 3.25
N LEU A 62 -5.34 5.08 4.46
CA LEU A 62 -5.49 3.66 4.77
C LEU A 62 -6.74 3.49 5.61
N ASP A 63 -7.79 2.88 5.05
CA ASP A 63 -9.11 2.77 5.68
C ASP A 63 -9.60 4.12 6.23
N GLU A 64 -9.55 5.16 5.37
CA GLU A 64 -9.94 6.55 5.68
C GLU A 64 -9.00 7.31 6.63
N ALA A 65 -8.03 6.64 7.25
CA ALA A 65 -7.03 7.27 8.11
C ALA A 65 -5.87 7.87 7.28
N PRO A 66 -5.48 9.13 7.51
CA PRO A 66 -4.38 9.74 6.76
C PRO A 66 -3.03 9.17 7.21
N VAL A 67 -2.23 8.75 6.22
CA VAL A 67 -0.87 8.27 6.42
C VAL A 67 0.11 9.36 6.00
N TYR A 68 0.82 9.93 6.96
CA TYR A 68 1.76 11.03 6.71
C TYR A 68 3.11 10.57 6.17
N ASN A 69 3.56 9.38 6.59
CA ASN A 69 4.80 8.79 6.10
C ASN A 69 4.52 7.40 5.52
N ALA A 70 4.44 7.35 4.21
CA ALA A 70 4.17 6.11 3.47
C ALA A 70 5.46 5.35 3.12
N SER A 71 6.62 5.82 3.57
CA SER A 71 7.92 5.26 3.23
C SER A 71 8.62 4.69 4.45
N HIS A 72 9.36 3.62 4.24
CA HIS A 72 10.18 2.92 5.22
C HIS A 72 11.62 2.76 4.68
N MET A 73 12.60 2.56 5.54
CA MET A 73 14.02 2.39 5.17
C MET A 73 14.54 3.48 4.22
N LEU A 74 14.61 4.72 4.71
CA LEU A 74 15.13 5.85 3.92
C LEU A 74 14.39 6.08 2.60
N GLY A 75 13.13 5.62 2.49
CA GLY A 75 12.32 5.80 1.30
C GLY A 75 12.36 4.66 0.29
N PHE A 76 13.12 3.59 0.53
CA PHE A 76 13.24 2.48 -0.43
C PHE A 76 11.99 1.60 -0.52
N PHE A 77 11.23 1.46 0.56
CA PHE A 77 10.04 0.63 0.61
C PHE A 77 8.84 1.40 1.16
N SER A 78 7.65 1.01 0.74
CA SER A 78 6.43 1.52 1.36
C SER A 78 6.16 0.80 2.68
N THR A 79 5.44 1.47 3.57
CA THR A 79 4.99 0.89 4.84
C THR A 79 3.82 -0.08 4.66
N PHE A 80 3.30 -0.21 3.44
CA PHE A 80 2.10 -0.99 3.17
C PHE A 80 2.42 -2.43 2.81
N ASN A 81 1.84 -3.37 3.56
CA ASN A 81 1.84 -4.77 3.16
C ASN A 81 0.83 -4.98 2.02
N SER A 82 1.31 -5.21 0.81
CA SER A 82 0.46 -5.41 -0.36
C SER A 82 -0.45 -6.63 -0.27
N ASP A 83 -0.11 -7.63 0.55
CA ASP A 83 -0.96 -8.81 0.76
C ASP A 83 -2.16 -8.50 1.68
N ALA A 84 -2.08 -7.44 2.50
CA ALA A 84 -3.14 -6.98 3.38
C ALA A 84 -4.11 -6.00 2.71
N ILE A 85 -3.78 -5.47 1.53
CA ILE A 85 -4.60 -4.48 0.84
C ILE A 85 -5.56 -5.18 -0.11
N ARG A 86 -6.86 -4.87 0.04
CA ARG A 86 -7.93 -5.35 -0.83
C ARG A 86 -8.06 -4.53 -2.10
N ASP A 87 -8.15 -3.21 -1.94
CA ASP A 87 -8.38 -2.26 -3.03
C ASP A 87 -7.47 -1.06 -2.90
N ALA A 88 -7.01 -0.55 -4.03
CA ALA A 88 -6.27 0.70 -4.12
C ALA A 88 -6.86 1.56 -5.23
N THR A 89 -7.20 2.79 -4.91
CA THR A 89 -7.75 3.75 -5.87
C THR A 89 -6.93 5.03 -5.84
N LEU A 90 -6.38 5.40 -7.00
CA LEU A 90 -5.66 6.66 -7.17
C LEU A 90 -6.55 7.68 -7.89
N TYR A 91 -6.83 8.80 -7.26
CA TYR A 91 -7.52 9.94 -7.83
C TYR A 91 -6.48 10.97 -8.28
N LYS A 92 -6.42 11.24 -9.58
CA LYS A 92 -5.47 12.18 -10.20
C LYS A 92 -6.16 13.50 -10.54
N GLY A 93 -6.36 14.38 -9.54
CA GLY A 93 -6.95 15.72 -9.74
C GLY A 93 -8.47 15.75 -9.91
N THR A 94 -9.17 14.63 -9.76
CA THR A 94 -10.64 14.53 -9.78
C THR A 94 -11.13 13.85 -8.51
N GLN A 95 -10.58 14.29 -7.36
CA GLN A 95 -10.98 13.73 -6.08
C GLN A 95 -12.41 14.10 -5.72
N PRO A 96 -13.19 13.16 -5.16
CA PRO A 96 -14.47 13.47 -4.56
C PRO A 96 -14.34 14.51 -3.45
N SER A 97 -15.40 15.30 -3.22
CA SER A 97 -15.43 16.40 -2.25
C SER A 97 -15.16 15.99 -0.79
N GLN A 98 -15.30 14.71 -0.49
CA GLN A 98 -14.96 14.14 0.82
C GLN A 98 -13.47 14.14 1.09
N TYR A 99 -12.63 14.17 0.07
CA TYR A 99 -11.18 14.18 0.19
C TYR A 99 -10.67 15.61 0.05
N GLY A 100 -10.38 16.24 1.18
CA GLY A 100 -9.83 17.59 1.22
C GLY A 100 -8.37 17.63 1.72
N GLY A 101 -7.78 18.82 1.69
CA GLY A 101 -6.50 19.10 2.33
C GLY A 101 -5.24 18.82 1.50
N ARG A 102 -5.37 18.21 0.30
CA ARG A 102 -4.25 17.99 -0.63
C ARG A 102 -4.66 18.32 -2.06
N LEU A 103 -3.71 18.82 -2.86
CA LEU A 103 -4.01 19.43 -4.15
C LEU A 103 -3.73 18.52 -5.34
N SER A 104 -2.79 17.58 -5.23
CA SER A 104 -2.31 16.81 -6.37
C SER A 104 -3.08 15.52 -6.59
N SER A 105 -3.09 14.64 -5.61
CA SER A 105 -3.76 13.35 -5.73
C SER A 105 -4.24 12.80 -4.39
N VAL A 106 -5.14 11.81 -4.46
CA VAL A 106 -5.56 11.01 -3.31
C VAL A 106 -5.34 9.55 -3.65
N LEU A 107 -4.57 8.86 -2.81
CA LEU A 107 -4.42 7.41 -2.84
C LEU A 107 -5.25 6.83 -1.69
N ASP A 108 -6.35 6.19 -2.04
CA ASP A 108 -7.24 5.52 -1.09
C ASP A 108 -6.95 4.02 -1.09
N LEU A 109 -6.45 3.52 0.03
CA LEU A 109 -6.12 2.12 0.27
C LEU A 109 -7.14 1.52 1.24
N LYS A 110 -7.70 0.39 0.87
CA LYS A 110 -8.62 -0.38 1.73
C LYS A 110 -8.01 -1.72 2.08
N MET A 111 -7.98 -2.03 3.35
CA MET A 111 -7.46 -3.29 3.84
C MET A 111 -8.44 -4.44 3.64
N ASN A 112 -7.92 -5.67 3.68
CA ASN A 112 -8.73 -6.87 3.73
C ASN A 112 -9.49 -6.92 5.06
N GLU A 113 -10.73 -7.40 5.03
CA GLU A 113 -11.57 -7.55 6.23
C GLU A 113 -11.23 -8.80 7.05
N GLY A 114 -10.32 -9.64 6.55
CA GLY A 114 -10.01 -10.95 7.14
C GLY A 114 -11.03 -12.03 6.77
N ASN A 115 -10.69 -13.27 7.06
CA ASN A 115 -11.52 -14.42 6.75
C ASN A 115 -12.23 -14.92 8.01
N ASN A 116 -13.56 -14.86 8.03
CA ASN A 116 -14.38 -15.31 9.14
C ASN A 116 -14.78 -16.80 9.06
N GLN A 117 -14.38 -17.52 8.01
CA GLN A 117 -14.76 -18.92 7.82
C GLN A 117 -13.62 -19.89 8.03
N LYS A 118 -12.40 -19.50 7.68
CA LYS A 118 -11.23 -20.38 7.70
C LYS A 118 -9.99 -19.63 8.14
N TYR A 119 -9.11 -20.31 8.86
CA TYR A 119 -7.76 -19.80 9.09
C TYR A 119 -6.96 -19.86 7.80
N SER A 120 -6.29 -18.77 7.49
CA SER A 120 -5.39 -18.65 6.36
C SER A 120 -4.08 -18.04 6.85
N VAL A 121 -2.98 -18.63 6.42
CA VAL A 121 -1.64 -18.14 6.73
C VAL A 121 -0.91 -17.97 5.43
N GLY A 122 -0.43 -16.77 5.19
CA GLY A 122 0.38 -16.41 4.03
C GLY A 122 1.67 -15.72 4.47
N GLY A 123 2.64 -15.71 3.58
CA GLY A 123 3.86 -14.99 3.89
C GLY A 123 4.86 -15.04 2.74
N GLY A 124 5.94 -14.32 2.91
CA GLY A 124 7.05 -14.30 1.97
C GLY A 124 8.35 -13.91 2.67
N ILE A 125 9.42 -14.51 2.19
CA ILE A 125 10.77 -14.19 2.64
C ILE A 125 11.52 -13.59 1.46
N GLY A 126 11.94 -12.35 1.60
CA GLY A 126 12.80 -11.64 0.66
C GLY A 126 14.23 -11.54 1.19
N LEU A 127 15.11 -10.95 0.39
CA LEU A 127 16.51 -10.73 0.80
C LEU A 127 16.66 -9.68 1.90
N ILE A 128 15.72 -8.74 1.98
CA ILE A 128 15.81 -7.58 2.89
C ILE A 128 14.71 -7.63 3.93
N SER A 129 13.56 -8.18 3.60
CA SER A 129 12.42 -8.23 4.50
C SER A 129 11.71 -9.57 4.45
N SER A 130 10.97 -9.87 5.49
CA SER A 130 10.00 -10.95 5.52
C SER A 130 8.65 -10.43 5.99
N ARG A 131 7.59 -11.07 5.50
CA ARG A 131 6.22 -10.72 5.88
C ARG A 131 5.47 -11.98 6.28
N LEU A 132 4.59 -11.84 7.23
CA LEU A 132 3.71 -12.88 7.71
C LEU A 132 2.29 -12.30 7.79
N ASN A 133 1.36 -13.01 7.23
CA ASN A 133 -0.05 -12.66 7.22
C ASN A 133 -0.86 -13.82 7.81
N ILE A 134 -1.63 -13.56 8.84
CA ILE A 134 -2.49 -14.55 9.49
C ILE A 134 -3.89 -13.97 9.57
N GLU A 135 -4.86 -14.70 9.05
CA GLU A 135 -6.27 -14.33 9.12
C GLU A 135 -7.10 -15.51 9.57
N GLY A 136 -8.19 -15.26 10.27
CA GLY A 136 -9.07 -16.33 10.72
C GLY A 136 -10.22 -15.87 11.62
N PRO A 137 -11.18 -16.76 11.88
CA PRO A 137 -12.32 -16.46 12.74
C PRO A 137 -11.88 -16.28 14.21
N LEU A 138 -12.45 -15.28 14.88
CA LEU A 138 -12.24 -15.02 16.29
C LEU A 138 -13.50 -15.44 17.07
N GLY A 139 -13.50 -16.66 17.65
CA GLY A 139 -14.61 -17.14 18.47
C GLY A 139 -15.88 -17.47 17.68
N SER A 140 -17.03 -17.51 18.39
CA SER A 140 -18.33 -17.90 17.83
C SER A 140 -19.14 -16.75 17.22
N ASP A 141 -18.70 -15.50 17.34
CA ASP A 141 -19.49 -14.30 17.03
C ASP A 141 -19.08 -13.60 15.73
N ASN A 142 -18.81 -14.34 14.67
CA ASN A 142 -18.51 -13.80 13.33
C ASN A 142 -17.39 -12.75 13.27
N GLY A 143 -16.58 -12.59 14.32
CA GLY A 143 -15.39 -11.77 14.31
C GLY A 143 -14.28 -12.41 13.49
N CYS A 144 -13.48 -11.62 12.82
CA CYS A 144 -12.26 -12.09 12.16
C CYS A 144 -11.07 -11.28 12.63
N VAL A 145 -9.92 -11.91 12.64
CA VAL A 145 -8.64 -11.25 12.89
C VAL A 145 -7.81 -11.28 11.63
N LEU A 146 -7.27 -10.12 11.29
CA LEU A 146 -6.22 -9.99 10.29
C LEU A 146 -4.98 -9.49 11.02
N HIS A 147 -3.96 -10.32 11.11
CA HIS A 147 -2.68 -9.97 11.73
C HIS A 147 -1.59 -9.97 10.66
N ASN A 148 -0.97 -8.82 10.47
CA ASN A 148 0.11 -8.64 9.51
C ASN A 148 1.40 -8.27 10.24
N HIS A 149 2.46 -9.02 9.99
CA HIS A 149 3.80 -8.72 10.47
C HIS A 149 4.73 -8.46 9.29
N TYR A 150 5.50 -7.40 9.39
CA TYR A 150 6.53 -7.04 8.42
C TYR A 150 7.87 -6.90 9.14
N PHE A 151 8.84 -7.74 8.79
CA PHE A 151 10.17 -7.75 9.37
C PHE A 151 11.19 -7.25 8.36
N CYS A 152 12.00 -6.27 8.74
CA CYS A 152 13.10 -5.79 7.94
C CYS A 152 14.42 -6.24 8.54
N PHE A 153 15.26 -6.95 7.77
CA PHE A 153 16.53 -7.50 8.24
C PHE A 153 17.67 -6.47 8.36
N PHE A 154 17.51 -5.31 7.77
CA PHE A 154 18.60 -4.32 7.67
C PHE A 154 18.72 -3.37 8.86
N SER A 155 17.99 -3.58 9.93
CA SER A 155 18.10 -2.77 11.15
C SER A 155 18.95 -3.49 12.20
N GLU A 156 20.23 -3.24 12.19
CA GLU A 156 21.22 -3.89 13.08
C GLU A 156 21.11 -3.47 14.56
N LYS A 157 20.19 -2.59 14.96
CA LYS A 157 20.11 -2.15 16.37
C LYS A 157 18.71 -1.83 16.94
N ASN A 158 17.65 -1.84 16.19
CA ASN A 158 16.34 -1.63 16.79
C ASN A 158 15.29 -2.51 16.10
N PHE A 159 14.87 -3.51 16.79
CA PHE A 159 13.65 -4.25 16.51
C PHE A 159 12.49 -3.26 16.68
N ILE A 160 12.11 -2.62 15.62
CA ILE A 160 10.93 -1.77 15.63
C ILE A 160 9.78 -2.66 15.17
N ASP A 161 9.04 -3.17 16.15
CA ASP A 161 7.70 -3.67 15.93
C ASP A 161 6.87 -2.48 15.44
N LEU A 162 6.57 -2.45 14.16
CA LEU A 162 5.58 -1.53 13.61
C LEU A 162 4.23 -2.24 13.66
N PHE A 163 3.40 -1.78 14.59
CA PHE A 163 1.99 -2.11 14.70
C PHE A 163 1.21 -1.61 13.49
#